data_853829f7bf76a997071394f74d942299
#
_entry.id   853829f7bf76a997071394f74d942299
#
_cell.length_a   1.000
_cell.length_b   1.000
_cell.length_c   1.000
_cell.angle_alpha   90.00
_cell.angle_beta   90.00
_cell.angle_gamma   90.00
#
_symmetry.space_group_name_H-M   'P 1'
#
loop_
_entity.id
_entity.type
_entity.pdbx_description
1 polymer ?
#
loop_
_entity_poly.entity_id
_entity_poly.type
_entity_poly.pdbx_seq_one_letter_code
_entity_poly.pdbx_strand_id
1 'polypeptide(L)'
;CGIAMDINKGPLEKAKSHIRQAGLTDKIETRLSNGLDKLESGEADTILISGMGGALIRDILMKEKDKTISAGELVLSPQSEIYLVRRCLHELGFFIDMEKMVFDMGKYYVVIRAVRKDMMECLGQHNKEVAEINHSGSIINIDETYDEADYVYGKYLIAAKNDVFAEFLAKEKERMEKVMASLKKSGMSDEEISKQKIIAEYDLLLKTICRMQ
;
A
#
# COMPACT_ATOMS: atom_id res chain seq x y z
N CYS A 1 18.40 -2.22 15.03
CA CYS A 1 18.74 -0.81 14.79
C CYS A 1 17.80 -0.24 13.73
N GLY A 2 17.60 1.10 13.73
CA GLY A 2 16.75 1.76 12.75
C GLY A 2 17.46 2.98 12.14
N ILE A 3 17.07 3.33 10.90
CA ILE A 3 17.54 4.52 10.21
C ILE A 3 16.31 5.34 9.83
N ALA A 4 16.16 6.54 10.40
CA ALA A 4 15.09 7.46 10.05
C ALA A 4 15.60 8.47 9.02
N MET A 5 14.92 8.54 7.86
CA MET A 5 15.32 9.37 6.74
C MET A 5 14.22 10.34 6.34
N ASP A 6 14.59 11.57 6.01
CA ASP A 6 13.72 12.59 5.43
C ASP A 6 14.55 13.54 4.56
N ILE A 7 13.93 14.11 3.52
CA ILE A 7 14.57 15.11 2.64
C ILE A 7 14.70 16.48 3.33
N ASN A 8 13.88 16.73 4.36
CA ASN A 8 13.84 18.01 5.06
C ASN A 8 14.47 17.93 6.44
N LYS A 9 15.27 18.95 6.79
CA LYS A 9 15.90 19.04 8.12
C LYS A 9 14.90 19.16 9.26
N GLY A 10 13.78 19.87 9.07
CA GLY A 10 12.78 20.10 10.12
C GLY A 10 12.17 18.81 10.68
N PRO A 11 11.61 17.91 9.85
CA PRO A 11 11.15 16.59 10.31
C PRO A 11 12.23 15.77 10.98
N LEU A 12 13.48 15.78 10.47
CA LEU A 12 14.59 15.06 11.08
C LEU A 12 14.95 15.58 12.48
N GLU A 13 14.94 16.88 12.70
CA GLU A 13 15.19 17.44 14.04
C GLU A 13 14.08 17.06 15.03
N LYS A 14 12.81 17.02 14.57
CA LYS A 14 11.71 16.49 15.41
C LYS A 14 11.93 15.01 15.72
N ALA A 15 12.29 14.21 14.72
CA ALA A 15 12.59 12.79 14.91
C ALA A 15 13.73 12.59 15.92
N LYS A 16 14.84 13.32 15.80
CA LYS A 16 15.96 13.30 16.77
C LYS A 16 15.51 13.63 18.19
N SER A 17 14.61 14.62 18.33
CA SER A 17 14.07 14.99 19.63
C SER A 17 13.26 13.84 20.25
N HIS A 18 12.37 13.22 19.47
CA HIS A 18 11.56 12.10 19.93
C HIS A 18 12.41 10.85 20.24
N ILE A 19 13.42 10.55 19.41
CA ILE A 19 14.38 9.45 19.63
C ILE A 19 15.11 9.64 20.96
N ARG A 20 15.58 10.87 21.25
CA ARG A 20 16.22 11.21 22.52
C ARG A 20 15.27 11.05 23.72
N GLN A 21 14.04 11.58 23.61
CA GLN A 21 13.01 11.48 24.64
C GLN A 21 12.65 10.02 24.96
N ALA A 22 12.66 9.16 23.92
CA ALA A 22 12.40 7.73 24.05
C ALA A 22 13.61 6.90 24.55
N GLY A 23 14.79 7.52 24.72
CA GLY A 23 16.02 6.81 25.11
C GLY A 23 16.55 5.86 24.03
N LEU A 24 16.28 6.15 22.73
CA LEU A 24 16.61 5.27 21.61
C LEU A 24 17.80 5.80 20.77
N THR A 25 18.59 6.72 21.30
CA THR A 25 19.69 7.38 20.56
C THR A 25 20.75 6.39 20.06
N ASP A 26 20.99 5.31 20.81
CA ASP A 26 21.94 4.27 20.42
C ASP A 26 21.36 3.22 19.46
N LYS A 27 20.05 3.29 19.18
CA LYS A 27 19.34 2.32 18.34
C LYS A 27 18.83 2.90 17.03
N ILE A 28 18.64 4.23 16.93
CA ILE A 28 18.07 4.88 15.76
C ILE A 28 18.97 6.02 15.31
N GLU A 29 19.49 5.88 14.11
CA GLU A 29 20.23 6.93 13.39
C GLU A 29 19.27 7.79 12.56
N THR A 30 19.65 9.05 12.31
CA THR A 30 18.89 9.94 11.41
C THR A 30 19.77 10.40 10.27
N ARG A 31 19.25 10.33 9.01
CA ARG A 31 19.98 10.76 7.81
C ARG A 31 19.14 11.73 6.97
N LEU A 32 19.75 12.83 6.53
CA LEU A 32 19.14 13.71 5.52
C LEU A 32 19.26 13.02 4.16
N SER A 33 18.16 12.57 3.59
CA SER A 33 18.14 11.75 2.37
C SER A 33 16.91 12.05 1.52
N ASN A 34 17.07 12.05 0.22
CA ASN A 34 15.96 12.04 -0.73
C ASN A 34 15.56 10.57 -1.00
N GLY A 35 14.49 10.12 -0.34
CA GLY A 35 14.13 8.69 -0.36
C GLY A 35 15.28 7.81 0.16
N LEU A 36 15.70 6.82 -0.62
CA LEU A 36 16.73 5.84 -0.25
C LEU A 36 18.16 6.23 -0.70
N ASP A 37 18.41 7.48 -1.16
CA ASP A 37 19.71 7.89 -1.70
C ASP A 37 20.88 7.61 -0.73
N LYS A 38 20.66 7.78 0.58
CA LYS A 38 21.67 7.61 1.63
C LYS A 38 21.60 6.27 2.37
N LEU A 39 20.78 5.35 1.90
CA LEU A 39 20.80 3.96 2.34
C LEU A 39 21.87 3.21 1.53
N GLU A 40 22.61 2.31 2.15
CA GLU A 40 23.51 1.40 1.45
C GLU A 40 22.78 0.09 1.10
N SER A 41 23.24 -0.60 0.05
CA SER A 41 22.64 -1.88 -0.32
C SER A 41 22.93 -2.93 0.78
N GLY A 42 21.88 -3.63 1.23
CA GLY A 42 21.96 -4.62 2.29
C GLY A 42 22.05 -4.03 3.71
N GLU A 43 21.93 -2.72 3.87
CA GLU A 43 21.99 -2.06 5.19
C GLU A 43 20.67 -2.22 5.99
N ALA A 44 19.55 -2.43 5.32
CA ALA A 44 18.24 -2.60 5.95
C ALA A 44 17.57 -3.90 5.51
N ASP A 45 17.08 -4.67 6.48
CA ASP A 45 16.25 -5.86 6.23
C ASP A 45 14.82 -5.49 5.86
N THR A 46 14.30 -4.40 6.44
CA THR A 46 12.94 -3.89 6.20
C THR A 46 12.99 -2.40 5.87
N ILE A 47 12.26 -2.00 4.81
CA ILE A 47 12.03 -0.59 4.46
C ILE A 47 10.59 -0.23 4.74
N LEU A 48 10.37 0.81 5.57
CA LEU A 48 9.06 1.36 5.86
C LEU A 48 8.91 2.74 5.22
N ILE A 49 7.87 2.92 4.35
CA ILE A 49 7.53 4.21 3.77
C ILE A 49 6.05 4.50 4.02
N SER A 50 5.76 5.62 4.70
CA SER A 50 4.41 6.02 5.05
C SER A 50 4.19 7.52 4.83
N GLY A 51 2.93 7.91 4.61
CA GLY A 51 2.54 9.31 4.52
C GLY A 51 2.83 10.00 3.19
N MET A 52 3.16 9.24 2.14
CA MET A 52 3.47 9.74 0.79
C MET A 52 2.44 9.26 -0.22
N GLY A 53 2.29 9.96 -1.37
CA GLY A 53 1.50 9.48 -2.50
C GLY A 53 2.13 8.24 -3.15
N GLY A 54 1.30 7.36 -3.71
CA GLY A 54 1.77 6.10 -4.31
C GLY A 54 2.73 6.30 -5.48
N ALA A 55 2.54 7.34 -6.30
CA ALA A 55 3.48 7.66 -7.37
C ALA A 55 4.89 7.99 -6.81
N LEU A 56 4.97 8.77 -5.72
CA LEU A 56 6.24 9.10 -5.10
C LEU A 56 6.91 7.87 -4.46
N ILE A 57 6.13 7.01 -3.79
CA ILE A 57 6.66 5.76 -3.23
C ILE A 57 7.24 4.89 -4.35
N ARG A 58 6.49 4.69 -5.45
CA ARG A 58 6.97 3.97 -6.64
C ARG A 58 8.30 4.53 -7.13
N ASP A 59 8.37 5.86 -7.30
CA ASP A 59 9.55 6.51 -7.86
C ASP A 59 10.77 6.35 -6.94
N ILE A 60 10.58 6.40 -5.61
CA ILE A 60 11.65 6.14 -4.63
C ILE A 60 12.16 4.69 -4.75
N LEU A 61 11.25 3.71 -4.78
CA LEU A 61 11.60 2.28 -4.85
C LEU A 61 12.29 1.94 -6.18
N MET A 62 11.79 2.48 -7.30
CA MET A 62 12.33 2.22 -8.63
C MET A 62 13.66 2.92 -8.88
N LYS A 63 13.86 4.14 -8.36
CA LYS A 63 15.12 4.88 -8.49
C LYS A 63 16.28 4.14 -7.84
N GLU A 64 16.06 3.57 -6.66
CA GLU A 64 17.06 2.87 -5.88
C GLU A 64 16.76 1.36 -5.83
N LYS A 65 16.49 0.79 -7.02
CA LYS A 65 16.03 -0.60 -7.19
C LYS A 65 16.92 -1.61 -6.48
N ASP A 66 18.23 -1.49 -6.59
CA ASP A 66 19.15 -2.45 -5.99
C ASP A 66 19.09 -2.44 -4.47
N LYS A 67 18.97 -1.25 -3.86
CA LYS A 67 18.79 -1.09 -2.41
C LYS A 67 17.42 -1.60 -1.96
N THR A 68 16.38 -1.33 -2.76
CA THR A 68 15.03 -1.83 -2.51
C THR A 68 14.99 -3.35 -2.52
N ILE A 69 15.59 -3.97 -3.55
CA ILE A 69 15.63 -5.44 -3.67
C ILE A 69 16.52 -6.08 -2.60
N SER A 70 17.56 -5.39 -2.11
CA SER A 70 18.40 -5.92 -1.04
C SER A 70 17.68 -6.02 0.30
N ALA A 71 16.60 -5.25 0.50
CA ALA A 71 15.71 -5.43 1.64
C ALA A 71 14.83 -6.68 1.45
N GLY A 72 14.63 -7.45 2.51
CA GLY A 72 13.77 -8.63 2.49
C GLY A 72 12.28 -8.31 2.57
N GLU A 73 11.93 -7.18 3.16
CA GLU A 73 10.57 -6.78 3.48
C GLU A 73 10.34 -5.29 3.20
N LEU A 74 9.15 -4.99 2.67
CA LEU A 74 8.65 -3.63 2.51
C LEU A 74 7.33 -3.46 3.27
N VAL A 75 7.21 -2.39 4.06
CA VAL A 75 5.98 -1.97 4.73
C VAL A 75 5.61 -0.59 4.22
N LEU A 76 4.53 -0.50 3.45
CA LEU A 76 4.17 0.70 2.71
C LEU A 76 2.78 1.18 3.09
N SER A 77 2.62 2.50 3.33
CA SER A 77 1.31 3.11 3.58
C SER A 77 1.12 4.33 2.64
N PRO A 78 0.76 4.09 1.36
CA PRO A 78 0.48 5.13 0.40
C PRO A 78 -0.85 5.84 0.72
N GLN A 79 -0.89 7.17 0.51
CA GLN A 79 -2.09 7.99 0.75
C GLN A 79 -2.93 8.21 -0.52
N SER A 80 -2.39 7.92 -1.69
CA SER A 80 -3.05 8.05 -2.99
C SER A 80 -2.45 7.05 -3.97
N GLU A 81 -3.11 6.81 -5.10
CA GLU A 81 -2.61 6.01 -6.23
C GLU A 81 -2.02 4.65 -5.79
N ILE A 82 -2.71 3.98 -4.85
CA ILE A 82 -2.23 2.74 -4.19
C ILE A 82 -1.95 1.64 -5.22
N TYR A 83 -2.72 1.61 -6.31
CA TYR A 83 -2.54 0.66 -7.40
C TYR A 83 -1.13 0.72 -8.04
N LEU A 84 -0.51 1.92 -8.09
CA LEU A 84 0.86 2.07 -8.60
C LEU A 84 1.87 1.36 -7.70
N VAL A 85 1.65 1.41 -6.39
CA VAL A 85 2.53 0.73 -5.42
C VAL A 85 2.41 -0.79 -5.59
N ARG A 86 1.19 -1.34 -5.69
CA ARG A 86 0.99 -2.78 -5.90
C ARG A 86 1.64 -3.28 -7.19
N ARG A 87 1.48 -2.53 -8.30
CA ARG A 87 2.13 -2.87 -9.58
C ARG A 87 3.65 -2.81 -9.46
N CYS A 88 4.19 -1.77 -8.83
CA CYS A 88 5.63 -1.61 -8.60
C CYS A 88 6.22 -2.76 -7.77
N LEU A 89 5.53 -3.21 -6.72
CA LEU A 89 5.96 -4.35 -5.91
C LEU A 89 6.10 -5.63 -6.74
N HIS A 90 5.13 -5.92 -7.60
CA HIS A 90 5.21 -7.07 -8.51
C HIS A 90 6.34 -6.93 -9.54
N GLU A 91 6.54 -5.74 -10.10
CA GLU A 91 7.64 -5.45 -11.04
C GLU A 91 9.01 -5.63 -10.39
N LEU A 92 9.14 -5.30 -9.10
CA LEU A 92 10.36 -5.48 -8.32
C LEU A 92 10.55 -6.92 -7.80
N GLY A 93 9.59 -7.82 -8.04
CA GLY A 93 9.65 -9.22 -7.61
C GLY A 93 9.27 -9.45 -6.15
N PHE A 94 8.56 -8.50 -5.53
CA PHE A 94 7.99 -8.68 -4.21
C PHE A 94 6.62 -9.35 -4.29
N PHE A 95 6.33 -10.19 -3.30
CA PHE A 95 5.02 -10.77 -3.05
C PHE A 95 4.32 -9.97 -1.95
N ILE A 96 3.12 -9.45 -2.24
CA ILE A 96 2.28 -8.82 -1.22
C ILE A 96 1.68 -9.95 -0.40
N ASP A 97 2.01 -10.05 0.87
CA ASP A 97 1.53 -11.10 1.76
C ASP A 97 0.49 -10.61 2.77
N MET A 98 0.35 -9.30 2.94
CA MET A 98 -0.63 -8.71 3.83
C MET A 98 -1.06 -7.31 3.36
N GLU A 99 -2.36 -7.04 3.46
CA GLU A 99 -2.92 -5.70 3.37
C GLU A 99 -3.93 -5.47 4.49
N LYS A 100 -3.87 -4.31 5.12
CA LYS A 100 -4.85 -3.89 6.14
C LYS A 100 -5.35 -2.49 5.83
N MET A 101 -6.64 -2.28 6.07
CA MET A 101 -7.23 -0.94 6.06
C MET A 101 -7.55 -0.53 7.49
N VAL A 102 -7.14 0.68 7.83
CA VAL A 102 -7.38 1.31 9.14
C VAL A 102 -8.15 2.61 8.91
N PHE A 103 -9.17 2.85 9.72
CA PHE A 103 -9.87 4.14 9.78
C PHE A 103 -9.40 4.89 11.01
N ASP A 104 -8.80 6.06 10.81
CA ASP A 104 -8.31 6.92 11.89
C ASP A 104 -8.57 8.39 11.57
N MET A 105 -9.06 9.15 12.56
CA MET A 105 -9.33 10.58 12.47
C MET A 105 -10.07 11.01 11.19
N GLY A 106 -11.05 10.21 10.75
CA GLY A 106 -11.86 10.52 9.56
C GLY A 106 -11.26 10.12 8.21
N LYS A 107 -10.13 9.43 8.20
CA LYS A 107 -9.43 8.99 6.97
C LYS A 107 -9.19 7.49 6.97
N TYR A 108 -9.20 6.91 5.77
CA TYR A 108 -8.82 5.51 5.55
C TYR A 108 -7.35 5.45 5.14
N TYR A 109 -6.62 4.54 5.77
CA TYR A 109 -5.22 4.24 5.48
C TYR A 109 -5.09 2.80 5.06
N VAL A 110 -4.34 2.54 4.00
CA VAL A 110 -3.97 1.19 3.60
C VAL A 110 -2.52 0.94 3.99
N VAL A 111 -2.28 -0.18 4.64
CA VAL A 111 -0.93 -0.67 4.94
C VAL A 111 -0.72 -1.94 4.12
N ILE A 112 0.37 -1.97 3.37
CA ILE A 112 0.78 -3.09 2.52
C ILE A 112 2.09 -3.63 3.08
N ARG A 113 2.15 -4.93 3.35
CA ARG A 113 3.40 -5.64 3.58
C ARG A 113 3.71 -6.50 2.37
N ALA A 114 4.96 -6.44 1.94
CA ALA A 114 5.44 -7.25 0.83
C ALA A 114 6.82 -7.82 1.16
N VAL A 115 7.04 -9.08 0.79
CA VAL A 115 8.27 -9.81 1.02
C VAL A 115 8.86 -10.28 -0.30
N ARG A 116 10.17 -10.48 -0.35
CA ARG A 116 10.81 -11.01 -1.55
C ARG A 116 10.38 -12.46 -1.80
N LYS A 117 10.09 -12.78 -3.08
CA LYS A 117 9.65 -14.14 -3.46
C LYS A 117 10.68 -15.23 -3.14
N ASP A 118 11.94 -14.96 -3.35
CA ASP A 118 13.02 -15.92 -3.04
C ASP A 118 13.16 -16.20 -1.54
N MET A 119 12.84 -15.22 -0.68
CA MET A 119 12.81 -15.44 0.77
C MET A 119 11.58 -16.27 1.19
N MET A 120 10.45 -16.15 0.47
CA MET A 120 9.26 -16.98 0.72
C MET A 120 9.54 -18.47 0.45
N GLU A 121 10.29 -18.80 -0.59
CA GLU A 121 10.67 -20.19 -0.89
C GLU A 121 11.52 -20.78 0.25
N CYS A 122 12.41 -20.01 0.83
CA CYS A 122 13.20 -20.42 2.00
C CYS A 122 12.34 -20.59 3.26
N LEU A 123 11.33 -19.74 3.47
CA LEU A 123 10.38 -19.82 4.59
C LEU A 123 9.35 -20.93 4.39
N GLY A 124 8.94 -21.19 3.14
CA GLY A 124 7.95 -22.21 2.77
C GLY A 124 8.43 -23.65 2.96
N GLN A 125 9.73 -23.89 3.05
CA GLN A 125 10.27 -25.21 3.46
C GLN A 125 10.11 -25.46 4.96
N HIS A 126 9.85 -24.42 5.76
CA HIS A 126 9.64 -24.53 7.22
C HIS A 126 8.20 -24.30 7.66
N ASN A 127 7.35 -23.64 6.86
CA ASN A 127 5.95 -23.36 7.24
C ASN A 127 5.02 -23.43 6.02
N LYS A 128 4.42 -24.61 5.80
CA LYS A 128 3.22 -24.74 4.94
C LYS A 128 1.98 -24.05 5.53
N GLU A 129 2.13 -23.18 6.52
CA GLU A 129 1.07 -22.57 7.32
C GLU A 129 1.15 -21.05 7.45
N VAL A 130 1.74 -20.32 6.49
CA VAL A 130 1.52 -18.86 6.44
C VAL A 130 0.34 -18.56 5.50
N ALA A 131 -0.78 -19.10 5.91
CA ALA A 131 -2.07 -18.62 5.45
C ALA A 131 -2.52 -17.58 6.48
N GLU A 132 -2.85 -16.37 6.05
CA GLU A 132 -3.46 -15.42 6.98
C GLU A 132 -4.73 -16.03 7.59
N ILE A 133 -4.71 -16.13 8.90
CA ILE A 133 -5.91 -16.45 9.67
C ILE A 133 -6.74 -15.17 9.68
N ASN A 134 -7.85 -15.14 8.93
CA ASN A 134 -8.83 -14.07 9.09
C ASN A 134 -9.39 -14.07 10.53
N HIS A 135 -10.14 -13.04 10.91
CA HIS A 135 -10.79 -12.95 12.23
C HIS A 135 -11.69 -14.17 12.56
N SER A 136 -12.05 -15.00 11.57
CA SER A 136 -12.82 -16.25 11.71
C SER A 136 -11.99 -17.53 11.72
N GLY A 137 -10.64 -17.45 11.66
CA GLY A 137 -9.75 -18.61 11.71
C GLY A 137 -9.63 -19.40 10.41
N SER A 138 -10.09 -18.89 9.28
CA SER A 138 -10.02 -19.58 7.99
C SER A 138 -8.76 -19.20 7.21
N ILE A 139 -8.12 -20.20 6.60
CA ILE A 139 -6.96 -20.06 5.72
C ILE A 139 -7.40 -19.40 4.41
N ILE A 140 -6.86 -18.23 4.08
CA ILE A 140 -7.08 -17.58 2.79
C ILE A 140 -6.03 -18.10 1.79
N ASN A 141 -6.45 -18.97 0.90
CA ASN A 141 -5.60 -19.42 -0.21
C ASN A 141 -5.68 -18.39 -1.34
N ILE A 142 -4.70 -17.48 -1.43
CA ILE A 142 -4.70 -16.41 -2.41
C ILE A 142 -3.84 -16.83 -3.61
N ASP A 143 -4.49 -17.04 -4.75
CA ASP A 143 -3.83 -17.24 -6.04
C ASP A 143 -2.88 -16.07 -6.37
N GLU A 144 -1.73 -16.32 -7.00
CA GLU A 144 -0.75 -15.29 -7.39
C GLU A 144 -1.24 -14.36 -8.53
N THR A 145 -2.33 -14.71 -9.21
CA THR A 145 -2.90 -13.89 -10.27
C THR A 145 -3.63 -12.66 -9.73
N TYR A 146 -3.37 -11.50 -10.30
CA TYR A 146 -4.00 -10.23 -9.95
C TYR A 146 -4.80 -9.71 -11.14
N ASP A 147 -6.07 -9.38 -10.90
CA ASP A 147 -6.90 -8.61 -11.85
C ASP A 147 -6.85 -7.11 -11.54
N GLU A 148 -7.57 -6.29 -12.31
CA GLU A 148 -7.59 -4.84 -12.11
C GLU A 148 -8.20 -4.44 -10.75
N ALA A 149 -9.20 -5.18 -10.27
CA ALA A 149 -9.80 -4.93 -8.96
C ALA A 149 -8.80 -5.19 -7.83
N ASP A 150 -7.97 -6.21 -7.97
CA ASP A 150 -6.92 -6.53 -7.00
C ASP A 150 -5.87 -5.41 -6.93
N TYR A 151 -5.50 -4.83 -8.08
CA TYR A 151 -4.58 -3.69 -8.08
C TYR A 151 -5.20 -2.42 -7.50
N VAL A 152 -6.45 -2.12 -7.82
CA VAL A 152 -7.11 -0.89 -7.39
C VAL A 152 -7.53 -0.96 -5.93
N TYR A 153 -8.16 -2.06 -5.51
CA TYR A 153 -8.79 -2.18 -4.20
C TYR A 153 -8.00 -3.05 -3.21
N GLY A 154 -7.11 -3.90 -3.68
CA GLY A 154 -6.27 -4.76 -2.84
C GLY A 154 -6.83 -6.17 -2.69
N LYS A 155 -6.08 -7.15 -3.17
CA LYS A 155 -6.47 -8.56 -3.16
C LYS A 155 -6.77 -9.08 -1.75
N TYR A 156 -5.88 -8.76 -0.82
CA TYR A 156 -6.01 -9.16 0.58
C TYR A 156 -7.13 -8.42 1.31
N LEU A 157 -7.39 -7.14 0.97
CA LEU A 157 -8.51 -6.38 1.52
C LEU A 157 -9.85 -6.97 1.06
N ILE A 158 -9.95 -7.36 -0.23
CA ILE A 158 -11.13 -8.01 -0.79
C ILE A 158 -11.36 -9.37 -0.12
N ALA A 159 -10.31 -10.18 0.03
CA ALA A 159 -10.38 -11.51 0.62
C ALA A 159 -10.70 -11.47 2.12
N ALA A 160 -10.18 -10.49 2.85
CA ALA A 160 -10.40 -10.36 4.30
C ALA A 160 -11.83 -9.97 4.68
N LYS A 161 -12.60 -9.37 3.76
CA LYS A 161 -14.02 -8.99 3.95
C LYS A 161 -14.29 -8.24 5.27
N ASN A 162 -13.37 -7.38 5.72
CA ASN A 162 -13.54 -6.69 6.99
C ASN A 162 -14.48 -5.48 6.89
N ASP A 163 -15.08 -5.10 8.02
CA ASP A 163 -16.11 -4.06 8.11
C ASP A 163 -15.57 -2.69 7.68
N VAL A 164 -14.31 -2.34 8.02
CA VAL A 164 -13.69 -1.06 7.67
C VAL A 164 -13.57 -0.91 6.16
N PHE A 165 -13.19 -1.98 5.47
CA PHE A 165 -13.09 -1.98 4.02
C PHE A 165 -14.46 -1.97 3.35
N ALA A 166 -15.44 -2.69 3.90
CA ALA A 166 -16.82 -2.65 3.43
C ALA A 166 -17.42 -1.24 3.54
N GLU A 167 -17.19 -0.55 4.66
CA GLU A 167 -17.62 0.84 4.86
C GLU A 167 -16.93 1.79 3.86
N PHE A 168 -15.63 1.62 3.62
CA PHE A 168 -14.89 2.38 2.61
C PHE A 168 -15.51 2.22 1.23
N LEU A 169 -15.78 0.97 0.78
CA LEU A 169 -16.39 0.72 -0.53
C LEU A 169 -17.81 1.30 -0.65
N ALA A 170 -18.59 1.27 0.43
CA ALA A 170 -19.92 1.86 0.46
C ALA A 170 -19.87 3.39 0.29
N LYS A 171 -18.95 4.07 0.99
CA LYS A 171 -18.72 5.51 0.82
C LYS A 171 -18.22 5.87 -0.57
N GLU A 172 -17.32 5.05 -1.14
CA GLU A 172 -16.80 5.26 -2.48
C GLU A 172 -17.91 5.11 -3.54
N LYS A 173 -18.80 4.14 -3.36
CA LYS A 173 -19.98 3.96 -4.20
C LYS A 173 -20.88 5.19 -4.16
N GLU A 174 -21.22 5.69 -2.98
CA GLU A 174 -22.04 6.89 -2.82
C GLU A 174 -21.39 8.12 -3.47
N ARG A 175 -20.08 8.27 -3.32
CA ARG A 175 -19.30 9.34 -3.96
C ARG A 175 -19.39 9.27 -5.48
N MET A 176 -19.18 8.09 -6.07
CA MET A 176 -19.24 7.90 -7.51
C MET A 176 -20.66 8.12 -8.07
N GLU A 177 -21.70 7.66 -7.37
CA GLU A 177 -23.10 7.88 -7.74
C GLU A 177 -23.45 9.39 -7.78
N LYS A 178 -22.97 10.16 -6.79
CA LYS A 178 -23.15 11.63 -6.77
C LYS A 178 -22.45 12.30 -7.95
N VAL A 179 -21.22 11.88 -8.28
CA VAL A 179 -20.47 12.39 -9.43
C VAL A 179 -21.19 12.08 -10.73
N MET A 180 -21.64 10.84 -10.94
CA MET A 180 -22.40 10.45 -12.14
C MET A 180 -23.71 11.23 -12.28
N ALA A 181 -24.41 11.44 -11.17
CA ALA A 181 -25.65 12.26 -11.18
C ALA A 181 -25.38 13.71 -11.57
N SER A 182 -24.25 14.29 -11.13
CA SER A 182 -23.81 15.64 -11.51
C SER A 182 -23.45 15.71 -12.99
N LEU A 183 -22.70 14.74 -13.51
CA LEU A 183 -22.28 14.68 -14.90
C LEU A 183 -23.48 14.53 -15.86
N LYS A 184 -24.50 13.78 -15.48
CA LYS A 184 -25.75 13.65 -16.26
C LYS A 184 -26.50 14.98 -16.44
N LYS A 185 -26.29 15.95 -15.55
CA LYS A 185 -26.96 17.26 -15.59
C LYS A 185 -26.28 18.30 -16.50
N SER A 186 -25.01 18.13 -16.81
CA SER A 186 -24.16 19.19 -17.37
C SER A 186 -23.99 19.21 -18.91
N GLY A 187 -24.20 18.12 -19.65
CA GLY A 187 -24.41 18.10 -21.12
C GLY A 187 -23.26 18.53 -22.07
N MET A 188 -21.95 18.44 -21.71
CA MET A 188 -20.81 18.89 -22.55
C MET A 188 -19.93 17.75 -23.08
N SER A 189 -19.28 17.90 -24.26
CA SER A 189 -18.58 16.83 -24.99
C SER A 189 -17.30 16.26 -24.28
N ASP A 190 -16.57 17.07 -23.54
CA ASP A 190 -15.44 16.60 -22.70
C ASP A 190 -15.90 15.69 -21.55
N GLU A 191 -17.21 15.74 -21.25
CA GLU A 191 -17.85 14.87 -20.28
C GLU A 191 -18.03 13.43 -20.76
N GLU A 192 -18.11 13.16 -22.07
CA GLU A 192 -18.24 11.78 -22.57
C GLU A 192 -17.01 10.93 -22.22
N ILE A 193 -15.81 11.49 -22.34
CA ILE A 193 -14.57 10.79 -21.97
C ILE A 193 -14.50 10.61 -20.45
N SER A 194 -14.88 11.65 -19.69
CA SER A 194 -14.94 11.58 -18.22
C SER A 194 -16.04 10.63 -17.73
N LYS A 195 -17.19 10.61 -18.41
CA LYS A 195 -18.28 9.67 -18.14
C LYS A 195 -17.87 8.23 -18.40
N GLN A 196 -17.15 7.96 -19.48
CA GLN A 196 -16.64 6.62 -19.78
C GLN A 196 -15.66 6.12 -18.70
N LYS A 197 -14.73 6.96 -18.27
CA LYS A 197 -13.78 6.60 -17.22
C LYS A 197 -14.49 6.33 -15.89
N ILE A 198 -15.40 7.20 -15.46
CA ILE A 198 -16.13 7.03 -14.20
C ILE A 198 -17.07 5.82 -14.23
N ILE A 199 -17.64 5.49 -15.39
CA ILE A 199 -18.45 4.27 -15.55
C ILE A 199 -17.58 3.03 -15.37
N ALA A 200 -16.41 2.98 -16.01
CA ALA A 200 -15.50 1.85 -15.87
C ALA A 200 -14.99 1.68 -14.42
N GLU A 201 -14.68 2.80 -13.74
CA GLU A 201 -14.31 2.79 -12.32
C GLU A 201 -15.47 2.31 -11.43
N TYR A 202 -16.71 2.73 -11.73
CA TYR A 202 -17.90 2.31 -10.99
C TYR A 202 -18.21 0.82 -11.20
N ASP A 203 -18.10 0.32 -12.42
CA ASP A 203 -18.28 -1.10 -12.72
C ASP A 203 -17.23 -1.98 -11.99
N LEU A 204 -15.99 -1.49 -11.93
CA LEU A 204 -14.93 -2.16 -11.18
C LEU A 204 -15.23 -2.19 -9.67
N LEU A 205 -15.75 -1.08 -9.14
CA LEU A 205 -16.20 -0.98 -7.74
C LEU A 205 -17.32 -1.98 -7.44
N LEU A 206 -18.35 -2.05 -8.30
CA LEU A 206 -19.47 -2.98 -8.13
C LEU A 206 -19.00 -4.44 -8.16
N LYS A 207 -18.11 -4.80 -9.09
CA LYS A 207 -17.48 -6.14 -9.12
C LYS A 207 -16.74 -6.45 -7.83
N THR A 208 -16.01 -5.47 -7.29
CA THR A 208 -15.29 -5.62 -6.03
C THR A 208 -16.26 -5.86 -4.85
N ILE A 209 -17.33 -5.08 -4.77
CA ILE A 209 -18.37 -5.26 -3.74
C ILE A 209 -19.02 -6.64 -3.83
N CYS A 210 -19.32 -7.13 -5.05
CA CYS A 210 -19.86 -8.48 -5.24
C CYS A 210 -18.90 -9.58 -4.77
N ARG A 211 -17.59 -9.41 -4.91
CA ARG A 211 -16.58 -10.36 -4.40
C ARG A 211 -16.53 -10.41 -2.87
N MET A 212 -17.02 -9.37 -2.21
CA MET A 212 -17.05 -9.31 -0.74
C MET A 212 -18.31 -9.93 -0.12
N GLN A 213 -19.35 -10.18 -0.89
CA GLN A 213 -20.56 -10.88 -0.46
C GLN A 213 -20.32 -12.39 -0.41
#